data_06607ad02dfe80d4c5b6d99cb2ba5e95
#
_entry.id   06607ad02dfe80d4c5b6d99cb2ba5e95
#
_cell.length_a   1.000
_cell.length_b   1.000
_cell.length_c   1.000
_cell.angle_alpha   90.00
_cell.angle_beta   90.00
_cell.angle_gamma   90.00
#
_symmetry.space_group_name_H-M   'P 1'
#
loop_
_entity.id
_entity.type
_entity.pdbx_description
1 polymer ?
#
loop_
_entity_poly.entity_id
_entity_poly.type
_entity_poly.pdbx_seq_one_letter_code
_entity_poly.pdbx_strand_id
1 'polypeptide(L)'
;MDIFAKLNDKQLLAVKNTEGFVRVIAGAGSGKTKLLVSRYAYLVKEYGIDSANILCVTFTNKAAAEMKKRITNLIGPEYSTSLICTYHGFCARLIRENPEKLFLTKGFQIIDTWQQKTILEEIFQKYELKLDYANFQSIIKKITHKKQDLSYVPKMCTADEVQILSEIKDQDDRIIEDYLQRQKAIYSLDFTDLMSYALYLLENDEEVRNKWQERLNYIMVDEFQDSSITEMKLVDILSARYQNLMIVGDPDQNIYEWRGSDVRLLVDFDKTHPRVI
;
A
#
# COMPACT_ATOMS: atom_id res chain seq x y z
N MET A 1 13.75 -27.06 -10.96
CA MET A 1 12.88 -27.39 -9.82
C MET A 1 11.44 -27.33 -10.31
N ASP A 2 10.57 -28.25 -9.92
CA ASP A 2 9.18 -28.27 -10.43
C ASP A 2 8.36 -27.17 -9.74
N ILE A 3 7.95 -26.17 -10.51
CA ILE A 3 7.15 -25.02 -10.08
C ILE A 3 5.78 -25.46 -9.54
N PHE A 4 5.25 -26.57 -10.03
CA PHE A 4 3.94 -27.09 -9.69
C PHE A 4 3.96 -28.15 -8.59
N ALA A 5 5.15 -28.53 -8.11
CA ALA A 5 5.30 -29.58 -7.08
C ALA A 5 4.38 -29.33 -5.88
N LYS A 6 3.56 -30.33 -5.54
CA LYS A 6 2.64 -30.30 -4.40
C LYS A 6 1.52 -29.23 -4.47
N LEU A 7 1.17 -28.71 -5.64
CA LEU A 7 -0.08 -27.95 -5.85
C LEU A 7 -1.22 -28.98 -6.06
N ASN A 8 -2.39 -28.67 -5.49
CA ASN A 8 -3.61 -29.38 -5.85
C ASN A 8 -4.22 -28.79 -7.14
N ASP A 9 -5.23 -29.48 -7.70
CA ASP A 9 -5.83 -29.08 -8.99
C ASP A 9 -6.37 -27.65 -8.99
N LYS A 10 -7.00 -27.20 -7.89
CA LYS A 10 -7.52 -25.81 -7.77
C LYS A 10 -6.39 -24.78 -7.71
N GLN A 11 -5.32 -25.09 -6.99
CA GLN A 11 -4.14 -24.25 -6.95
C GLN A 11 -3.45 -24.17 -8.30
N LEU A 12 -3.34 -25.31 -9.01
CA LEU A 12 -2.77 -25.38 -10.35
C LEU A 12 -3.60 -24.56 -11.34
N LEU A 13 -4.94 -24.64 -11.24
CA LEU A 13 -5.85 -23.82 -12.04
C LEU A 13 -5.59 -22.32 -11.79
N ALA A 14 -5.52 -21.89 -10.52
CA ALA A 14 -5.27 -20.50 -10.18
C ALA A 14 -3.87 -20.01 -10.61
N VAL A 15 -2.84 -20.87 -10.59
CA VAL A 15 -1.50 -20.54 -11.10
C VAL A 15 -1.51 -20.34 -12.59
N LYS A 16 -2.22 -21.18 -13.35
CA LYS A 16 -2.26 -21.17 -14.81
C LYS A 16 -3.19 -20.12 -15.41
N ASN A 17 -4.20 -19.66 -14.68
CA ASN A 17 -5.04 -18.55 -15.13
C ASN A 17 -4.30 -17.23 -14.94
N THR A 18 -3.47 -16.86 -15.88
CA THR A 18 -2.59 -15.69 -15.77
C THR A 18 -3.29 -14.39 -16.07
N GLU A 19 -4.22 -14.37 -17.00
CA GLU A 19 -4.88 -13.16 -17.48
C GLU A 19 -6.19 -12.85 -16.72
N GLY A 20 -6.46 -11.55 -16.58
CA GLY A 20 -7.69 -11.03 -15.97
C GLY A 20 -7.66 -11.02 -14.45
N PHE A 21 -8.86 -10.93 -13.88
CA PHE A 21 -9.05 -10.88 -12.43
C PHE A 21 -9.18 -12.28 -11.85
N VAL A 22 -8.34 -12.61 -10.88
CA VAL A 22 -8.33 -13.92 -10.22
C VAL A 22 -8.54 -13.73 -8.71
N ARG A 23 -9.58 -14.34 -8.16
CA ARG A 23 -9.84 -14.35 -6.72
C ARG A 23 -9.64 -15.75 -6.13
N VAL A 24 -8.78 -15.85 -5.14
CA VAL A 24 -8.55 -17.10 -4.41
C VAL A 24 -9.00 -16.95 -2.96
N ILE A 25 -10.02 -17.67 -2.59
CA ILE A 25 -10.46 -17.81 -1.20
C ILE A 25 -9.88 -19.13 -0.66
N ALA A 26 -9.06 -19.04 0.37
CA ALA A 26 -8.30 -20.19 0.85
C ALA A 26 -7.99 -20.07 2.35
N GLY A 27 -8.44 -21.05 3.13
CA GLY A 27 -8.31 -21.08 4.58
C GLY A 27 -6.86 -21.13 5.10
N ALA A 28 -6.72 -21.06 6.41
CA ALA A 28 -5.43 -21.20 7.10
C ALA A 28 -4.72 -22.50 6.70
N GLY A 29 -3.40 -22.40 6.46
CA GLY A 29 -2.59 -23.59 6.13
C GLY A 29 -2.84 -24.19 4.74
N SER A 30 -3.75 -23.64 3.94
CA SER A 30 -4.06 -24.11 2.58
C SER A 30 -2.94 -23.94 1.56
N GLY A 31 -1.90 -23.15 1.89
CA GLY A 31 -0.77 -22.89 1.02
C GLY A 31 -0.90 -21.62 0.13
N LYS A 32 -1.64 -20.60 0.59
CA LYS A 32 -1.79 -19.29 -0.11
C LYS A 32 -0.46 -18.74 -0.62
N THR A 33 0.52 -18.57 0.26
CA THR A 33 1.85 -18.06 -0.12
C THR A 33 2.58 -18.95 -1.13
N LYS A 34 2.41 -20.28 -1.02
CA LYS A 34 2.98 -21.22 -1.98
C LYS A 34 2.36 -21.04 -3.38
N LEU A 35 1.06 -20.86 -3.45
CA LEU A 35 0.33 -20.56 -4.68
C LEU A 35 0.88 -19.30 -5.35
N LEU A 36 1.03 -18.20 -4.59
CA LEU A 36 1.57 -16.94 -5.11
C LEU A 36 3.02 -17.08 -5.60
N VAL A 37 3.87 -17.78 -4.85
CA VAL A 37 5.26 -18.08 -5.26
C VAL A 37 5.30 -18.92 -6.54
N SER A 38 4.44 -19.94 -6.65
CA SER A 38 4.35 -20.77 -7.85
C SER A 38 3.84 -19.97 -9.05
N ARG A 39 2.85 -19.11 -8.88
CA ARG A 39 2.35 -18.22 -9.95
C ARG A 39 3.43 -17.23 -10.40
N TYR A 40 4.14 -16.61 -9.45
CA TYR A 40 5.26 -15.73 -9.77
C TYR A 40 6.33 -16.47 -10.60
N ALA A 41 6.72 -17.65 -10.15
CA ALA A 41 7.70 -18.47 -10.86
C ALA A 41 7.21 -18.88 -12.25
N TYR A 42 5.92 -19.18 -12.40
CA TYR A 42 5.30 -19.54 -13.66
C TYR A 42 5.33 -18.38 -14.66
N LEU A 43 4.95 -17.18 -14.22
CA LEU A 43 5.00 -15.96 -15.04
C LEU A 43 6.42 -15.66 -15.53
N VAL A 44 7.41 -15.80 -14.65
CA VAL A 44 8.82 -15.50 -14.99
C VAL A 44 9.42 -16.59 -15.90
N LYS A 45 9.25 -17.88 -15.56
CA LYS A 45 9.97 -18.97 -16.23
C LYS A 45 9.28 -19.48 -17.48
N GLU A 46 7.95 -19.55 -17.48
CA GLU A 46 7.20 -20.11 -18.61
C GLU A 46 6.68 -19.01 -19.56
N TYR A 47 6.29 -17.86 -19.02
CA TYR A 47 5.81 -16.74 -19.84
C TYR A 47 6.90 -15.72 -20.17
N GLY A 48 8.09 -15.80 -19.55
CA GLY A 48 9.20 -14.89 -19.81
C GLY A 48 8.96 -13.46 -19.35
N ILE A 49 8.03 -13.26 -18.39
CA ILE A 49 7.73 -11.93 -17.84
C ILE A 49 8.91 -11.45 -16.99
N ASP A 50 9.37 -10.24 -17.25
CA ASP A 50 10.41 -9.64 -16.42
C ASP A 50 9.89 -9.50 -14.97
N SER A 51 10.67 -9.95 -14.02
CA SER A 51 10.38 -9.85 -12.61
C SER A 51 10.18 -8.38 -12.14
N ALA A 52 10.74 -7.41 -12.86
CA ALA A 52 10.51 -5.97 -12.64
C ALA A 52 9.09 -5.49 -13.05
N ASN A 53 8.32 -6.33 -13.74
CA ASN A 53 6.96 -6.04 -14.20
C ASN A 53 5.88 -6.78 -13.38
N ILE A 54 6.28 -7.42 -12.28
CA ILE A 54 5.37 -8.15 -11.39
C ILE A 54 5.41 -7.51 -10.00
N LEU A 55 4.27 -6.96 -9.56
CA LEU A 55 4.10 -6.45 -8.20
C LEU A 55 3.46 -7.53 -7.33
N CYS A 56 4.14 -7.88 -6.23
CA CYS A 56 3.59 -8.73 -5.18
C CYS A 56 3.45 -7.93 -3.89
N VAL A 57 2.23 -7.71 -3.46
CA VAL A 57 1.94 -6.98 -2.24
C VAL A 57 1.60 -7.96 -1.11
N THR A 58 2.22 -7.73 0.05
CA THR A 58 1.95 -8.48 1.28
C THR A 58 1.63 -7.51 2.42
N PHE A 59 0.98 -8.01 3.47
CA PHE A 59 0.60 -7.15 4.59
C PHE A 59 1.80 -6.74 5.49
N THR A 60 2.85 -7.57 5.59
CA THR A 60 3.99 -7.30 6.46
C THR A 60 5.33 -7.42 5.73
N ASN A 61 6.33 -6.66 6.20
CA ASN A 61 7.70 -6.78 5.70
C ASN A 61 8.28 -8.19 5.90
N LYS A 62 7.87 -8.89 6.97
CA LYS A 62 8.26 -10.27 7.23
C LYS A 62 7.72 -11.21 6.16
N ALA A 63 6.45 -11.07 5.79
CA ALA A 63 5.83 -11.87 4.72
C ALA A 63 6.49 -11.59 3.36
N ALA A 64 6.77 -10.33 3.05
CA ALA A 64 7.49 -9.95 1.85
C ALA A 64 8.90 -10.57 1.78
N ALA A 65 9.65 -10.55 2.88
CA ALA A 65 10.97 -11.16 2.97
C ALA A 65 10.90 -12.69 2.82
N GLU A 66 9.90 -13.33 3.42
CA GLU A 66 9.68 -14.77 3.28
C GLU A 66 9.31 -15.15 1.83
N MET A 67 8.43 -14.39 1.19
CA MET A 67 8.07 -14.60 -0.22
C MET A 67 9.29 -14.46 -1.13
N LYS A 68 10.11 -13.44 -0.94
CA LYS A 68 11.40 -13.26 -1.64
C LYS A 68 12.30 -14.47 -1.49
N LYS A 69 12.48 -14.95 -0.26
CA LYS A 69 13.30 -16.14 0.03
C LYS A 69 12.77 -17.38 -0.68
N ARG A 70 11.47 -17.59 -0.69
CA ARG A 70 10.84 -18.73 -1.38
C ARG A 70 11.02 -18.66 -2.90
N ILE A 71 10.87 -17.46 -3.50
CA ILE A 71 11.10 -17.23 -4.92
C ILE A 71 12.58 -17.46 -5.25
N THR A 72 13.50 -16.89 -4.49
CA THR A 72 14.95 -17.12 -4.63
C THR A 72 15.31 -18.60 -4.62
N ASN A 73 14.75 -19.36 -3.68
CA ASN A 73 15.01 -20.79 -3.56
C ASN A 73 14.41 -21.60 -4.73
N LEU A 74 13.31 -21.13 -5.32
CA LEU A 74 12.61 -21.85 -6.38
C LEU A 74 13.19 -21.58 -7.78
N ILE A 75 13.50 -20.32 -8.11
CA ILE A 75 13.86 -19.92 -9.47
C ILE A 75 15.16 -19.12 -9.59
N GLY A 76 15.78 -18.75 -8.50
CA GLY A 76 17.05 -18.01 -8.46
C GLY A 76 16.94 -16.61 -7.83
N PRO A 77 18.05 -16.09 -7.28
CA PRO A 77 18.09 -14.79 -6.61
C PRO A 77 17.85 -13.61 -7.56
N GLU A 78 18.21 -13.74 -8.82
CA GLU A 78 18.07 -12.72 -9.86
C GLU A 78 16.61 -12.34 -10.14
N TYR A 79 15.66 -13.20 -9.79
CA TYR A 79 14.23 -12.99 -9.99
C TYR A 79 13.51 -12.40 -8.75
N SER A 80 14.23 -12.18 -7.65
CA SER A 80 13.66 -11.60 -6.43
C SER A 80 13.81 -10.09 -6.45
N THR A 81 12.74 -9.36 -6.74
CA THR A 81 12.77 -7.91 -6.94
C THR A 81 12.33 -7.12 -5.71
N SER A 82 12.55 -5.81 -5.77
CA SER A 82 12.03 -4.86 -4.77
C SER A 82 10.52 -4.64 -4.87
N LEU A 83 9.86 -5.10 -5.94
CA LEU A 83 8.40 -5.06 -6.10
C LEU A 83 7.67 -6.18 -5.35
N ILE A 84 8.38 -7.03 -4.61
CA ILE A 84 7.80 -7.90 -3.60
C ILE A 84 7.90 -7.14 -2.27
N CYS A 85 6.84 -6.46 -1.87
CA CYS A 85 6.86 -5.49 -0.76
C CYS A 85 5.49 -5.33 -0.10
N THR A 86 5.38 -4.46 0.90
CA THR A 86 4.09 -4.03 1.47
C THR A 86 3.50 -2.89 0.64
N TYR A 87 2.21 -2.58 0.84
CA TYR A 87 1.58 -1.39 0.24
C TYR A 87 2.37 -0.12 0.51
N HIS A 88 2.72 0.14 1.78
CA HIS A 88 3.51 1.32 2.16
C HIS A 88 4.92 1.30 1.55
N GLY A 89 5.53 0.12 1.42
CA GLY A 89 6.83 -0.04 0.74
C GLY A 89 6.77 0.33 -0.72
N PHE A 90 5.70 -0.07 -1.41
CA PHE A 90 5.43 0.34 -2.80
C PHE A 90 5.18 1.85 -2.90
N CYS A 91 4.31 2.41 -2.05
CA CYS A 91 4.02 3.85 -2.04
C CYS A 91 5.28 4.69 -1.80
N ALA A 92 6.10 4.31 -0.81
CA ALA A 92 7.37 4.99 -0.54
C ALA A 92 8.31 4.98 -1.75
N ARG A 93 8.33 3.88 -2.51
CA ARG A 93 9.11 3.78 -3.75
C ARG A 93 8.56 4.71 -4.83
N LEU A 94 7.25 4.68 -5.08
CA LEU A 94 6.60 5.54 -6.07
C LEU A 94 6.87 7.02 -5.79
N ILE A 95 6.76 7.44 -4.53
CA ILE A 95 7.07 8.80 -4.09
C ILE A 95 8.55 9.13 -4.30
N ARG A 96 9.48 8.22 -3.92
CA ARG A 96 10.94 8.44 -4.10
C ARG A 96 11.38 8.51 -5.55
N GLU A 97 10.63 7.93 -6.47
CA GLU A 97 10.87 8.06 -7.91
C GLU A 97 10.38 9.39 -8.48
N ASN A 98 9.51 10.15 -7.75
CA ASN A 98 8.90 11.40 -8.21
C ASN A 98 8.86 12.48 -7.11
N PRO A 99 9.91 12.72 -6.35
CA PRO A 99 9.87 13.60 -5.18
C PRO A 99 9.63 15.07 -5.58
N GLU A 100 10.13 15.48 -6.75
CA GLU A 100 9.99 16.84 -7.26
C GLU A 100 8.52 17.23 -7.54
N LYS A 101 7.68 16.26 -7.92
CA LYS A 101 6.25 16.48 -8.15
C LYS A 101 5.46 16.70 -6.86
N LEU A 102 6.10 16.43 -5.72
CA LEU A 102 5.51 16.51 -4.38
C LEU A 102 6.22 17.52 -3.46
N PHE A 103 7.08 18.36 -4.01
CA PHE A 103 7.93 19.29 -3.23
C PHE A 103 8.71 18.61 -2.11
N LEU A 104 9.07 17.35 -2.30
CA LEU A 104 9.87 16.56 -1.39
C LEU A 104 11.33 16.50 -1.86
N THR A 105 12.24 16.29 -0.93
CA THR A 105 13.62 15.91 -1.24
C THR A 105 13.70 14.41 -1.51
N LYS A 106 14.71 13.94 -2.26
CA LYS A 106 14.97 12.49 -2.44
C LYS A 106 15.19 11.76 -1.11
N GLY A 107 15.67 12.48 -0.10
CA GLY A 107 15.93 11.98 1.25
C GLY A 107 14.81 12.26 2.25
N PHE A 108 13.55 12.46 1.83
CA PHE A 108 12.45 12.68 2.76
C PHE A 108 12.38 11.55 3.80
N GLN A 109 12.03 11.92 5.01
CA GLN A 109 11.97 10.99 6.13
C GLN A 109 10.58 10.35 6.24
N ILE A 110 10.54 9.06 6.56
CA ILE A 110 9.32 8.38 6.96
C ILE A 110 9.33 8.30 8.48
N ILE A 111 8.40 9.00 9.13
CA ILE A 111 8.31 9.06 10.58
C ILE A 111 7.37 7.98 11.12
N ASP A 112 7.82 7.36 12.21
CA ASP A 112 7.04 6.37 12.95
C ASP A 112 6.20 7.00 14.07
N THR A 113 5.44 6.19 14.79
CA THR A 113 4.58 6.63 15.88
C THR A 113 5.34 7.31 17.02
N TRP A 114 6.58 6.92 17.28
CA TRP A 114 7.40 7.56 18.30
C TRP A 114 7.80 8.98 17.87
N GLN A 115 8.22 9.14 16.63
CA GLN A 115 8.57 10.46 16.07
C GLN A 115 7.35 11.37 15.95
N GLN A 116 6.17 10.83 15.56
CA GLN A 116 4.91 11.56 15.60
C GLN A 116 4.60 12.08 17.02
N LYS A 117 4.81 11.22 18.02
CA LYS A 117 4.61 11.60 19.43
C LYS A 117 5.53 12.73 19.85
N THR A 118 6.80 12.68 19.47
CA THR A 118 7.77 13.76 19.78
C THR A 118 7.33 15.10 19.17
N ILE A 119 6.88 15.11 17.93
CA ILE A 119 6.35 16.33 17.28
C ILE A 119 5.13 16.86 18.03
N LEU A 120 4.21 15.97 18.41
CA LEU A 120 3.00 16.36 19.14
C LEU A 120 3.30 16.85 20.57
N GLU A 121 4.30 16.30 21.26
CA GLU A 121 4.76 16.77 22.55
C GLU A 121 5.22 18.24 22.48
N GLU A 122 6.01 18.63 21.47
CA GLU A 122 6.42 20.01 21.22
C GLU A 122 5.20 20.92 20.97
N ILE A 123 4.23 20.48 20.17
CA ILE A 123 3.03 21.26 19.85
C ILE A 123 2.12 21.41 21.07
N PHE A 124 1.88 20.34 21.84
CA PHE A 124 1.07 20.40 23.05
C PHE A 124 1.69 21.33 24.10
N GLN A 125 3.03 21.31 24.23
CA GLN A 125 3.74 22.24 25.11
C GLN A 125 3.56 23.70 24.67
N LYS A 126 3.59 23.99 23.37
CA LYS A 126 3.32 25.34 22.81
C LYS A 126 1.96 25.88 23.23
N TYR A 127 0.96 24.98 23.38
CA TYR A 127 -0.41 25.34 23.79
C TYR A 127 -0.66 25.17 25.31
N GLU A 128 0.39 24.92 26.11
CA GLU A 128 0.29 24.67 27.56
C GLU A 128 -0.64 23.48 27.90
N LEU A 129 -0.72 22.50 26.99
CA LEU A 129 -1.53 21.30 27.13
C LEU A 129 -0.66 20.10 27.53
N LYS A 130 -1.29 19.13 28.22
CA LYS A 130 -0.64 17.86 28.57
C LYS A 130 -0.92 16.81 27.49
N LEU A 131 0.12 16.23 26.91
CA LEU A 131 0.00 15.07 26.01
C LEU A 131 0.11 13.78 26.85
N ASP A 132 -1.01 13.30 27.36
CA ASP A 132 -1.10 11.95 27.91
C ASP A 132 -1.42 10.91 26.81
N TYR A 133 -1.50 9.63 27.18
CA TYR A 133 -1.77 8.56 26.25
C TYR A 133 -3.12 8.70 25.54
N ALA A 134 -4.18 9.10 26.27
CA ALA A 134 -5.53 9.24 25.70
C ALA A 134 -5.59 10.40 24.70
N ASN A 135 -5.01 11.55 25.05
CA ASN A 135 -4.90 12.71 24.17
C ASN A 135 -4.10 12.40 22.91
N PHE A 136 -2.98 11.66 23.05
CA PHE A 136 -2.18 11.22 21.91
C PHE A 136 -3.00 10.34 20.96
N GLN A 137 -3.69 9.32 21.45
CA GLN A 137 -4.52 8.44 20.64
C GLN A 137 -5.65 9.21 19.95
N SER A 138 -6.28 10.13 20.65
CA SER A 138 -7.36 10.97 20.12
C SER A 138 -6.87 11.84 18.96
N ILE A 139 -5.76 12.58 19.17
CA ILE A 139 -5.26 13.51 18.15
C ILE A 139 -4.71 12.79 16.92
N ILE A 140 -4.00 11.65 17.10
CA ILE A 140 -3.53 10.82 15.98
C ILE A 140 -4.69 10.31 15.13
N LYS A 141 -5.79 9.87 15.77
CA LYS A 141 -6.99 9.46 15.05
C LYS A 141 -7.59 10.60 14.22
N LYS A 142 -7.65 11.81 14.77
CA LYS A 142 -8.12 13.00 14.06
C LYS A 142 -7.20 13.39 12.92
N ILE A 143 -5.87 13.36 13.10
CA ILE A 143 -4.88 13.57 12.05
C ILE A 143 -5.09 12.57 10.92
N THR A 144 -5.17 11.28 11.24
CA THR A 144 -5.40 10.21 10.26
C THR A 144 -6.70 10.45 9.46
N HIS A 145 -7.78 10.82 10.15
CA HIS A 145 -9.06 11.12 9.49
C HIS A 145 -8.97 12.33 8.55
N LYS A 146 -8.30 13.41 8.97
CA LYS A 146 -8.08 14.59 8.12
C LYS A 146 -7.25 14.25 6.88
N LYS A 147 -6.27 13.35 7.00
CA LYS A 147 -5.42 12.89 5.90
C LYS A 147 -6.08 11.91 4.94
N GLN A 148 -7.24 11.35 5.27
CA GLN A 148 -8.02 10.52 4.34
C GLN A 148 -8.61 11.35 3.20
N ASP A 149 -8.87 12.63 3.42
CA ASP A 149 -9.19 13.59 2.35
C ASP A 149 -7.89 14.05 1.68
N LEU A 150 -7.69 13.65 0.43
CA LEU A 150 -6.50 13.98 -0.35
C LEU A 150 -6.32 15.48 -0.63
N SER A 151 -7.31 16.32 -0.30
CA SER A 151 -7.28 17.78 -0.54
C SER A 151 -6.17 18.51 0.22
N TYR A 152 -5.61 17.92 1.28
CA TYR A 152 -4.46 18.49 1.99
C TYR A 152 -3.14 18.30 1.23
N VAL A 153 -3.02 17.26 0.38
CA VAL A 153 -1.76 16.90 -0.29
C VAL A 153 -1.23 18.05 -1.17
N PRO A 154 -2.00 18.69 -2.07
CA PRO A 154 -1.48 19.79 -2.87
C PRO A 154 -1.02 20.96 -2.03
N LYS A 155 -1.61 21.21 -0.87
CA LYS A 155 -1.18 22.29 0.04
C LYS A 155 0.12 21.93 0.80
N MET A 156 0.35 20.65 1.05
CA MET A 156 1.65 20.17 1.51
C MET A 156 2.71 20.27 0.41
N CYS A 157 2.32 20.06 -0.85
CA CYS A 157 3.18 20.05 -2.03
C CYS A 157 3.34 21.44 -2.66
N THR A 158 3.60 22.47 -1.87
CA THR A 158 3.92 23.83 -2.33
C THR A 158 5.02 24.44 -1.49
N ALA A 159 5.80 25.37 -2.08
CA ALA A 159 6.77 26.16 -1.33
C ALA A 159 6.11 27.25 -0.48
N ASP A 160 4.89 27.64 -0.81
CA ASP A 160 4.18 28.72 -0.13
C ASP A 160 3.79 28.35 1.32
N GLU A 161 3.79 29.36 2.18
CA GLU A 161 3.17 29.26 3.51
C GLU A 161 1.66 29.39 3.36
N VAL A 162 0.98 28.26 3.26
CA VAL A 162 -0.48 28.18 3.13
C VAL A 162 -1.09 27.42 4.28
N GLN A 163 -2.30 27.77 4.67
CA GLN A 163 -3.08 26.97 5.59
C GLN A 163 -3.41 25.61 4.93
N ILE A 164 -2.98 24.52 5.55
CA ILE A 164 -3.11 23.17 4.99
C ILE A 164 -4.55 22.66 5.17
N LEU A 165 -5.13 22.80 6.34
CA LEU A 165 -6.53 22.48 6.57
C LEU A 165 -7.43 23.51 5.89
N SER A 166 -8.57 23.07 5.35
CA SER A 166 -9.55 23.96 4.72
C SER A 166 -10.19 24.93 5.72
N GLU A 167 -10.40 24.48 6.94
CA GLU A 167 -10.94 25.27 8.07
C GLU A 167 -10.27 24.88 9.36
N ILE A 168 -10.13 25.85 10.27
CA ILE A 168 -9.70 25.65 11.67
C ILE A 168 -10.86 26.08 12.56
N LYS A 169 -11.54 25.10 13.14
CA LYS A 169 -12.76 25.31 13.95
C LYS A 169 -12.48 25.36 15.44
N ASP A 170 -11.52 24.56 15.90
CA ASP A 170 -11.27 24.36 17.32
C ASP A 170 -9.76 24.21 17.63
N GLN A 171 -9.45 23.89 18.88
CA GLN A 171 -8.09 23.68 19.38
C GLN A 171 -7.40 22.48 18.70
N ASP A 172 -8.15 21.40 18.44
CA ASP A 172 -7.58 20.21 17.82
C ASP A 172 -7.20 20.47 16.35
N ASP A 173 -8.02 21.22 15.62
CA ASP A 173 -7.69 21.64 14.26
C ASP A 173 -6.41 22.51 14.22
N ARG A 174 -6.19 23.36 15.24
CA ARG A 174 -4.93 24.13 15.36
C ARG A 174 -3.71 23.23 15.59
N ILE A 175 -3.86 22.25 16.46
CA ILE A 175 -2.80 21.27 16.74
C ILE A 175 -2.49 20.44 15.47
N ILE A 176 -3.51 20.05 14.73
CA ILE A 176 -3.36 19.29 13.47
C ILE A 176 -2.68 20.16 12.41
N GLU A 177 -3.08 21.43 12.25
CA GLU A 177 -2.43 22.35 11.33
C GLU A 177 -0.95 22.52 11.66
N ASP A 178 -0.60 22.78 12.93
CA ASP A 178 0.80 22.88 13.38
C ASP A 178 1.58 21.59 13.12
N TYR A 179 0.95 20.42 13.32
CA TYR A 179 1.56 19.13 13.03
C TYR A 179 1.88 18.96 11.53
N LEU A 180 0.94 19.30 10.66
CA LEU A 180 1.12 19.24 9.21
C LEU A 180 2.19 20.24 8.73
N GLN A 181 2.18 21.46 9.27
CA GLN A 181 3.21 22.46 9.00
C GLN A 181 4.59 21.98 9.44
N ARG A 182 4.70 21.34 10.61
CA ARG A 182 5.95 20.77 11.09
C ARG A 182 6.45 19.64 10.19
N GLN A 183 5.57 18.72 9.78
CA GLN A 183 5.91 17.67 8.81
C GLN A 183 6.43 18.25 7.49
N LYS A 184 5.74 19.27 6.95
CA LYS A 184 6.15 19.98 5.73
C LYS A 184 7.55 20.59 5.88
N ALA A 185 7.80 21.30 6.97
CA ALA A 185 9.06 21.98 7.23
C ALA A 185 10.27 21.03 7.33
N ILE A 186 10.06 19.80 7.80
CA ILE A 186 11.12 18.80 7.94
C ILE A 186 11.12 17.75 6.82
N TYR A 187 10.33 17.96 5.77
CA TYR A 187 10.18 17.02 4.66
C TYR A 187 9.92 15.58 5.12
N SER A 188 8.96 15.39 6.02
CA SER A 188 8.61 14.08 6.57
C SER A 188 7.20 13.65 6.19
N LEU A 189 7.03 12.34 6.02
CA LEU A 189 5.75 11.68 5.78
C LEU A 189 5.55 10.60 6.83
N ASP A 190 4.34 10.45 7.34
CA ASP A 190 3.96 9.28 8.11
C ASP A 190 3.36 8.18 7.21
N PHE A 191 2.96 7.04 7.80
CA PHE A 191 2.41 5.93 7.03
C PHE A 191 1.10 6.29 6.31
N THR A 192 0.28 7.18 6.89
CA THR A 192 -0.94 7.65 6.23
C THR A 192 -0.60 8.51 5.01
N ASP A 193 0.38 9.39 5.15
CA ASP A 193 0.85 10.23 4.04
C ASP A 193 1.36 9.40 2.87
N LEU A 194 2.09 8.31 3.13
CA LEU A 194 2.62 7.47 2.03
C LEU A 194 1.51 7.00 1.09
N MET A 195 0.39 6.55 1.64
CA MET A 195 -0.76 6.11 0.84
C MET A 195 -1.43 7.28 0.14
N SER A 196 -1.69 8.37 0.87
CA SER A 196 -2.37 9.56 0.35
C SER A 196 -1.58 10.23 -0.78
N TYR A 197 -0.26 10.37 -0.62
CA TYR A 197 0.61 10.96 -1.64
C TYR A 197 0.76 10.07 -2.88
N ALA A 198 0.85 8.75 -2.68
CA ALA A 198 0.90 7.81 -3.79
C ALA A 198 -0.38 7.86 -4.63
N LEU A 199 -1.55 7.84 -3.97
CA LEU A 199 -2.84 7.97 -4.65
C LEU A 199 -2.98 9.33 -5.34
N TYR A 200 -2.62 10.41 -4.66
CA TYR A 200 -2.66 11.75 -5.25
C TYR A 200 -1.85 11.83 -6.54
N LEU A 201 -0.61 11.28 -6.54
CA LEU A 201 0.21 11.21 -7.76
C LEU A 201 -0.47 10.41 -8.87
N LEU A 202 -0.95 9.21 -8.55
CA LEU A 202 -1.58 8.34 -9.55
C LEU A 202 -2.88 8.90 -10.10
N GLU A 203 -3.62 9.71 -9.34
CA GLU A 203 -4.86 10.33 -9.79
C GLU A 203 -4.62 11.62 -10.60
N ASN A 204 -3.63 12.41 -10.21
CA ASN A 204 -3.46 13.76 -10.74
C ASN A 204 -2.28 13.91 -11.72
N ASP A 205 -1.37 12.92 -11.78
CA ASP A 205 -0.24 12.94 -12.71
C ASP A 205 -0.34 11.78 -13.70
N GLU A 206 -0.74 12.09 -14.92
CA GLU A 206 -0.94 11.09 -15.96
C GLU A 206 0.36 10.40 -16.39
N GLU A 207 1.49 11.11 -16.41
CA GLU A 207 2.79 10.56 -16.76
C GLU A 207 3.23 9.49 -15.76
N VAL A 208 3.11 9.79 -14.45
CA VAL A 208 3.44 8.85 -13.38
C VAL A 208 2.49 7.64 -13.42
N ARG A 209 1.20 7.87 -13.58
CA ARG A 209 0.21 6.80 -13.69
C ARG A 209 0.49 5.87 -14.87
N ASN A 210 0.66 6.43 -16.07
CA ASN A 210 0.90 5.66 -17.28
C ASN A 210 2.20 4.86 -17.18
N LYS A 211 3.29 5.46 -16.69
CA LYS A 211 4.58 4.79 -16.46
C LYS A 211 4.41 3.53 -15.60
N TRP A 212 3.67 3.61 -14.49
CA TRP A 212 3.47 2.49 -13.60
C TRP A 212 2.49 1.45 -14.16
N GLN A 213 1.42 1.89 -14.83
CA GLN A 213 0.47 1.00 -15.50
C GLN A 213 1.11 0.23 -16.66
N GLU A 214 2.01 0.85 -17.41
CA GLU A 214 2.77 0.20 -18.48
C GLU A 214 3.78 -0.82 -17.94
N ARG A 215 4.39 -0.49 -16.82
CA ARG A 215 5.40 -1.33 -16.19
C ARG A 215 4.80 -2.58 -15.56
N LEU A 216 3.67 -2.45 -14.85
CA LEU A 216 3.10 -3.53 -14.04
C LEU A 216 2.18 -4.42 -14.89
N ASN A 217 2.74 -5.46 -15.49
CA ASN A 217 1.97 -6.43 -16.26
C ASN A 217 1.08 -7.31 -15.36
N TYR A 218 1.54 -7.63 -14.15
CA TYR A 218 0.84 -8.48 -13.20
C TYR A 218 0.93 -7.92 -11.79
N ILE A 219 -0.19 -7.97 -11.07
CA ILE A 219 -0.27 -7.59 -9.67
C ILE A 219 -0.85 -8.76 -8.89
N MET A 220 -0.22 -9.10 -7.77
CA MET A 220 -0.66 -10.14 -6.85
C MET A 220 -0.69 -9.62 -5.44
N VAL A 221 -1.79 -9.84 -4.73
CA VAL A 221 -2.00 -9.37 -3.34
C VAL A 221 -2.27 -10.55 -2.43
N ASP A 222 -1.43 -10.70 -1.40
CA ASP A 222 -1.60 -11.68 -0.33
C ASP A 222 -2.38 -11.08 0.85
N GLU A 223 -3.08 -11.92 1.62
CA GLU A 223 -3.90 -11.56 2.78
C GLU A 223 -4.88 -10.42 2.49
N PHE A 224 -5.55 -10.48 1.33
CA PHE A 224 -6.39 -9.40 0.82
C PHE A 224 -7.59 -9.08 1.71
N GLN A 225 -8.03 -9.99 2.59
CA GLN A 225 -9.07 -9.73 3.59
C GLN A 225 -8.71 -8.59 4.55
N ASP A 226 -7.41 -8.30 4.72
CA ASP A 226 -6.92 -7.23 5.58
C ASP A 226 -6.75 -5.89 4.86
N SER A 227 -7.10 -5.83 3.57
CA SER A 227 -6.98 -4.61 2.76
C SER A 227 -8.09 -3.61 3.05
N SER A 228 -7.74 -2.34 2.98
CA SER A 228 -8.65 -1.19 3.07
C SER A 228 -9.15 -0.75 1.70
N ILE A 229 -10.21 0.06 1.66
CA ILE A 229 -10.73 0.69 0.43
C ILE A 229 -9.63 1.50 -0.29
N THR A 230 -8.77 2.16 0.46
CA THR A 230 -7.66 2.97 -0.08
C THR A 230 -6.61 2.09 -0.76
N GLU A 231 -6.28 0.94 -0.17
CA GLU A 231 -5.35 -0.04 -0.74
C GLU A 231 -5.94 -0.72 -1.98
N MET A 232 -7.24 -1.04 -1.95
CA MET A 232 -7.95 -1.53 -3.13
C MET A 232 -7.90 -0.52 -4.28
N LYS A 233 -8.20 0.76 -4.01
CA LYS A 233 -8.13 1.84 -5.00
C LYS A 233 -6.74 1.95 -5.63
N LEU A 234 -5.67 1.78 -4.84
CA LEU A 234 -4.30 1.79 -5.35
C LEU A 234 -4.07 0.66 -6.37
N VAL A 235 -4.43 -0.57 -6.05
CA VAL A 235 -4.22 -1.71 -6.96
C VAL A 235 -5.12 -1.65 -8.17
N ASP A 236 -6.33 -1.10 -8.06
CA ASP A 236 -7.23 -0.86 -9.19
C ASP A 236 -6.64 0.12 -10.19
N ILE A 237 -6.12 1.25 -9.72
CA ILE A 237 -5.47 2.24 -10.59
C ILE A 237 -4.28 1.59 -11.29
N LEU A 238 -3.44 0.86 -10.57
CA LEU A 238 -2.23 0.25 -11.11
C LEU A 238 -2.53 -0.87 -12.10
N SER A 239 -3.57 -1.66 -11.87
CA SER A 239 -3.95 -2.80 -12.73
C SER A 239 -4.78 -2.41 -13.96
N ALA A 240 -5.27 -1.17 -14.04
CA ALA A 240 -6.28 -0.74 -15.01
C ALA A 240 -5.90 -1.00 -16.48
N ARG A 241 -4.60 -0.96 -16.82
CA ARG A 241 -4.12 -1.16 -18.20
C ARG A 241 -4.22 -2.62 -18.65
N TYR A 242 -3.69 -3.55 -17.84
CA TYR A 242 -3.62 -4.97 -18.20
C TYR A 242 -4.70 -5.82 -17.56
N GLN A 243 -5.32 -5.33 -16.49
CA GLN A 243 -6.35 -6.02 -15.70
C GLN A 243 -5.91 -7.38 -15.12
N ASN A 244 -4.61 -7.63 -15.04
CA ASN A 244 -4.04 -8.87 -14.51
C ASN A 244 -3.80 -8.73 -13.01
N LEU A 245 -4.87 -8.84 -12.24
CA LEU A 245 -4.87 -8.72 -10.78
C LEU A 245 -5.32 -10.03 -10.14
N MET A 246 -4.45 -10.61 -9.31
CA MET A 246 -4.77 -11.73 -8.45
C MET A 246 -4.84 -11.30 -7.00
N ILE A 247 -5.95 -11.58 -6.34
CA ILE A 247 -6.11 -11.41 -4.91
C ILE A 247 -6.25 -12.77 -4.22
N VAL A 248 -5.60 -12.92 -3.09
CA VAL A 248 -5.63 -14.14 -2.29
C VAL A 248 -5.93 -13.78 -0.84
N GLY A 249 -6.87 -14.45 -0.22
CA GLY A 249 -7.23 -14.17 1.16
C GLY A 249 -8.12 -15.24 1.80
N ASP A 250 -8.37 -15.04 3.08
CA ASP A 250 -9.24 -15.87 3.90
C ASP A 250 -10.21 -14.94 4.66
N PRO A 251 -11.48 -14.88 4.29
CA PRO A 251 -12.43 -13.98 4.93
C PRO A 251 -12.60 -14.24 6.43
N ASP A 252 -12.34 -15.49 6.89
CA ASP A 252 -12.46 -15.88 8.30
C ASP A 252 -11.24 -15.43 9.14
N GLN A 253 -10.17 -14.95 8.50
CA GLN A 253 -8.94 -14.48 9.16
C GLN A 253 -8.82 -12.96 9.25
N ASN A 254 -9.84 -12.19 8.87
CA ASN A 254 -9.79 -10.74 9.05
C ASN A 254 -9.77 -10.37 10.54
N ILE A 255 -8.69 -9.75 10.99
CA ILE A 255 -8.51 -9.25 12.37
C ILE A 255 -8.21 -7.75 12.41
N TYR A 256 -8.24 -7.05 11.28
CA TYR A 256 -7.83 -5.64 11.15
C TYR A 256 -8.98 -4.68 10.80
N GLU A 257 -10.25 -5.05 11.01
CA GLU A 257 -11.41 -4.15 10.81
C GLU A 257 -11.25 -2.83 11.57
N TRP A 258 -10.70 -2.88 12.78
CA TRP A 258 -10.42 -1.69 13.60
C TRP A 258 -9.37 -0.74 12.98
N ARG A 259 -8.61 -1.19 11.97
CA ARG A 259 -7.68 -0.38 11.15
C ARG A 259 -8.27 0.07 9.83
N GLY A 260 -9.54 -0.25 9.55
CA GLY A 260 -10.24 0.13 8.33
C GLY A 260 -10.16 -0.91 7.21
N SER A 261 -9.75 -2.16 7.50
CA SER A 261 -9.89 -3.24 6.51
C SER A 261 -11.38 -3.57 6.30
N ASP A 262 -11.71 -3.99 5.09
CA ASP A 262 -13.06 -4.38 4.72
C ASP A 262 -13.05 -5.73 3.99
N VAL A 263 -13.44 -6.77 4.71
CA VAL A 263 -13.50 -8.14 4.16
C VAL A 263 -14.40 -8.26 2.94
N ARG A 264 -15.38 -7.35 2.78
CA ARG A 264 -16.28 -7.32 1.63
C ARG A 264 -15.54 -7.06 0.32
N LEU A 265 -14.36 -6.39 0.37
CA LEU A 265 -13.51 -6.20 -0.80
C LEU A 265 -13.06 -7.53 -1.40
N LEU A 266 -12.80 -8.54 -0.55
CA LEU A 266 -12.47 -9.89 -0.99
C LEU A 266 -13.72 -10.68 -1.40
N VAL A 267 -14.76 -10.66 -0.57
CA VAL A 267 -15.97 -11.48 -0.76
C VAL A 267 -16.77 -11.02 -2.01
N ASP A 268 -16.93 -9.72 -2.17
CA ASP A 268 -17.71 -9.08 -3.22
C ASP A 268 -16.87 -8.62 -4.43
N PHE A 269 -15.65 -9.10 -4.56
CA PHE A 269 -14.71 -8.69 -5.62
C PHE A 269 -15.28 -8.85 -7.03
N ASP A 270 -16.07 -9.90 -7.27
CA ASP A 270 -16.75 -10.17 -8.55
C ASP A 270 -17.89 -9.19 -8.85
N LYS A 271 -18.40 -8.44 -7.88
CA LYS A 271 -19.41 -7.39 -8.10
C LYS A 271 -18.80 -6.11 -8.69
N THR A 272 -17.54 -5.88 -8.45
CA THR A 272 -16.82 -4.68 -8.90
C THR A 272 -15.88 -4.95 -10.08
N HIS A 273 -15.47 -6.21 -10.27
CA HIS A 273 -14.55 -6.63 -11.33
C HIS A 273 -15.22 -7.62 -12.28
N PRO A 274 -15.13 -7.39 -13.59
CA PRO A 274 -15.78 -8.27 -14.56
C PRO A 274 -15.00 -9.58 -14.75
N ARG A 275 -15.72 -10.69 -14.96
CA ARG A 275 -15.13 -11.98 -15.34
C ARG A 275 -14.08 -12.53 -14.37
N VAL A 276 -14.32 -12.38 -13.06
CA VAL A 276 -13.43 -12.95 -12.03
C VAL A 276 -13.44 -14.48 -12.11
N ILE A 277 -12.25 -15.06 -12.06
CA ILE A 277 -12.01 -16.51 -12.00
C ILE A 277 -11.75 -16.92 -10.55
#